data_22a5027f551ada130c8cfa0b596471da
#
_entry.id   22a5027f551ada130c8cfa0b596471da
#
_cell.length_a   1.000
_cell.length_b   1.000
_cell.length_c   1.000
_cell.angle_alpha   90.00
_cell.angle_beta   90.00
_cell.angle_gamma   90.00
#
_symmetry.space_group_name_H-M   'P 1'
#
loop_
_entity.id
_entity.type
_entity.pdbx_description
1 polymer ?
#
loop_
_entity_poly.entity_id
_entity_poly.type
_entity_poly.pdbx_seq_one_letter_code
_entity_poly.pdbx_strand_id
1 'polypeptide(L)'
;MNMPVTKSTFGEYELYTIKNSSGAYVRIASLGAAVQSIVVPNRNGVPTDVVLGYDTPGEYLRNDGYFGAFVGRYANRISNASFVLNGREYKIRANEGKNTLHGGNGLSKRRFTEIAVGENALTLGISDPDGGDGFPGKVDVRVTYEFSEDNELSISYEAVSDADTYLNLTNHSYFN
;
A
#
# COMPACT_ATOMS: atom_id res chain seq x y z
N MET A 1 -21.75 -1.82 -18.17
CA MET A 1 -20.90 -3.03 -18.06
C MET A 1 -19.62 -2.59 -17.40
N ASN A 2 -19.34 -3.13 -16.21
CA ASN A 2 -18.04 -2.89 -15.57
C ASN A 2 -16.93 -3.38 -16.51
N MET A 3 -15.87 -2.60 -16.64
CA MET A 3 -14.71 -3.06 -17.39
C MET A 3 -13.82 -3.86 -16.42
N PRO A 4 -13.35 -5.07 -16.83
CA PRO A 4 -12.50 -5.84 -15.95
C PRO A 4 -11.24 -5.05 -15.59
N VAL A 5 -10.68 -5.33 -14.41
CA VAL A 5 -9.37 -4.79 -14.01
C VAL A 5 -8.34 -5.15 -15.08
N THR A 6 -7.64 -4.15 -15.57
CA THR A 6 -6.59 -4.34 -16.58
C THR A 6 -5.21 -4.26 -15.94
N LYS A 7 -4.25 -4.94 -16.55
CA LYS A 7 -2.87 -5.03 -16.09
C LYS A 7 -1.91 -4.55 -17.19
N SER A 8 -0.97 -3.73 -16.82
CA SER A 8 0.10 -3.23 -17.68
C SER A 8 1.46 -3.32 -16.98
N THR A 9 2.53 -3.10 -17.72
CA THR A 9 3.89 -3.08 -17.16
C THR A 9 4.18 -1.74 -16.47
N PHE A 10 4.90 -1.79 -15.36
CA PHE A 10 5.43 -0.63 -14.63
C PHE A 10 6.90 -0.90 -14.29
N GLY A 11 7.77 -0.75 -15.30
CA GLY A 11 9.14 -1.26 -15.24
C GLY A 11 9.15 -2.77 -15.08
N GLU A 12 9.77 -3.27 -14.00
CA GLU A 12 9.74 -4.69 -13.64
C GLU A 12 8.50 -5.10 -12.82
N TYR A 13 7.64 -4.15 -12.46
CA TYR A 13 6.43 -4.33 -11.66
C TYR A 13 5.18 -4.31 -12.55
N GLU A 14 4.04 -4.58 -11.95
CA GLU A 14 2.72 -4.50 -12.57
C GLU A 14 2.01 -3.22 -12.14
N LEU A 15 1.22 -2.66 -13.05
CA LEU A 15 0.27 -1.57 -12.78
C LEU A 15 -1.14 -2.05 -13.15
N TYR A 16 -2.00 -2.08 -12.17
CA TYR A 16 -3.39 -2.47 -12.31
C TYR A 16 -4.26 -1.23 -12.44
N THR A 17 -5.25 -1.29 -13.32
CA THR A 17 -6.25 -0.22 -13.47
C THR A 17 -7.63 -0.80 -13.23
N ILE A 18 -8.34 -0.25 -12.25
CA ILE A 18 -9.74 -0.51 -11.97
C ILE A 18 -10.52 0.68 -12.52
N LYS A 19 -11.41 0.44 -13.46
CA LYS A 19 -12.14 1.51 -14.17
C LYS A 19 -13.64 1.24 -14.08
N ASN A 20 -14.42 2.29 -13.78
CA ASN A 20 -15.87 2.21 -13.77
C ASN A 20 -16.49 2.64 -15.11
N SER A 21 -17.82 2.53 -15.23
CA SER A 21 -18.56 2.83 -16.46
C SER A 21 -18.54 4.32 -16.84
N SER A 22 -18.32 5.22 -15.89
CA SER A 22 -18.18 6.66 -16.15
C SER A 22 -16.83 7.04 -16.77
N GLY A 23 -15.87 6.11 -16.79
CA GLY A 23 -14.52 6.35 -17.25
C GLY A 23 -13.55 6.81 -16.16
N ALA A 24 -14.02 7.01 -14.94
CA ALA A 24 -13.17 7.20 -13.76
C ALA A 24 -12.38 5.93 -13.46
N TYR A 25 -11.16 6.08 -12.90
CA TYR A 25 -10.31 4.92 -12.61
C TYR A 25 -9.34 5.16 -11.47
N VAL A 26 -8.87 4.07 -10.91
CA VAL A 26 -7.72 4.04 -9.98
C VAL A 26 -6.63 3.15 -10.55
N ARG A 27 -5.37 3.52 -10.30
CA ARG A 27 -4.20 2.72 -10.65
C ARG A 27 -3.44 2.30 -9.40
N ILE A 28 -3.13 1.01 -9.33
CA ILE A 28 -2.43 0.40 -8.21
C ILE A 28 -1.16 -0.28 -8.74
N ALA A 29 0.00 0.11 -8.22
CA ALA A 29 1.25 -0.56 -8.53
C ALA A 29 1.48 -1.77 -7.62
N SER A 30 2.03 -2.87 -8.16
CA SER A 30 2.45 -4.00 -7.32
C SER A 30 3.66 -3.65 -6.43
N LEU A 31 4.43 -2.63 -6.77
CA LEU A 31 5.44 -2.05 -5.91
C LEU A 31 4.77 -1.26 -4.77
N GLY A 32 4.96 -1.74 -3.54
CA GLY A 32 4.41 -1.14 -2.33
C GLY A 32 2.88 -1.11 -2.29
N ALA A 33 2.18 -1.91 -3.12
CA ALA A 33 0.74 -1.84 -3.31
C ALA A 33 0.24 -0.38 -3.40
N ALA A 34 1.01 0.47 -4.10
CA ALA A 34 0.83 1.92 -4.07
C ALA A 34 -0.33 2.35 -4.98
N VAL A 35 -1.21 3.20 -4.45
CA VAL A 35 -2.17 3.96 -5.25
C VAL A 35 -1.40 5.00 -6.05
N GLN A 36 -1.21 4.74 -7.34
CA GLN A 36 -0.42 5.59 -8.24
C GLN A 36 -1.24 6.77 -8.75
N SER A 37 -2.56 6.57 -8.96
CA SER A 37 -3.42 7.55 -9.60
C SER A 37 -4.88 7.30 -9.20
N ILE A 38 -5.64 8.35 -8.97
CA ILE A 38 -7.11 8.34 -8.84
C ILE A 38 -7.66 9.42 -9.75
N VAL A 39 -8.22 9.00 -10.88
CA VAL A 39 -8.76 9.94 -11.87
C VAL A 39 -10.28 9.92 -11.83
N VAL A 40 -10.85 11.06 -11.49
CA VAL A 40 -12.30 11.28 -11.41
C VAL A 40 -12.68 12.55 -12.16
N PRO A 41 -13.93 12.70 -12.63
CA PRO A 41 -14.37 13.95 -13.24
C PRO A 41 -14.42 15.07 -12.20
N ASN A 42 -13.82 16.21 -12.53
CA ASN A 42 -13.99 17.42 -11.74
C ASN A 42 -15.38 18.05 -11.97
N ARG A 43 -15.69 19.18 -11.32
CA ARG A 43 -16.98 19.89 -11.45
C ARG A 43 -17.40 20.25 -12.88
N ASN A 44 -16.45 20.26 -13.81
CA ASN A 44 -16.69 20.55 -15.24
C ASN A 44 -16.73 19.27 -16.09
N GLY A 45 -16.70 18.08 -15.46
CA GLY A 45 -16.68 16.80 -16.14
C GLY A 45 -15.30 16.41 -16.73
N VAL A 46 -14.25 17.18 -16.46
CA VAL A 46 -12.91 16.90 -16.97
C VAL A 46 -12.20 15.87 -16.08
N PRO A 47 -11.71 14.74 -16.63
CA PRO A 47 -10.93 13.77 -15.87
C PRO A 47 -9.72 14.45 -15.22
N THR A 48 -9.60 14.29 -13.90
CA THR A 48 -8.56 14.96 -13.10
C THR A 48 -7.98 13.95 -12.12
N ASP A 49 -6.65 13.83 -12.08
CA ASP A 49 -5.97 13.05 -11.04
C ASP A 49 -5.99 13.83 -9.74
N VAL A 50 -6.51 13.20 -8.70
CA VAL A 50 -6.70 13.84 -7.39
C VAL A 50 -5.71 13.38 -6.32
N VAL A 51 -4.69 12.59 -6.70
CA VAL A 51 -3.62 12.15 -5.81
C VAL A 51 -2.24 12.43 -6.39
N LEU A 52 -1.24 12.50 -5.51
CA LEU A 52 0.15 12.55 -5.92
C LEU A 52 0.68 11.13 -6.12
N GLY A 53 1.31 10.89 -7.26
CA GLY A 53 1.96 9.64 -7.62
C GLY A 53 3.19 9.88 -8.48
N TYR A 54 3.94 8.82 -8.76
CA TYR A 54 5.11 8.86 -9.63
C TYR A 54 4.88 8.05 -10.90
N ASP A 55 5.60 8.42 -11.95
CA ASP A 55 5.49 7.78 -13.26
C ASP A 55 6.39 6.54 -13.41
N THR A 56 7.35 6.35 -12.52
CA THR A 56 8.33 5.26 -12.60
C THR A 56 8.54 4.54 -11.27
N PRO A 57 8.83 3.22 -11.29
CA PRO A 57 9.15 2.47 -10.06
C PRO A 57 10.40 3.01 -9.35
N GLY A 58 11.38 3.53 -10.10
CA GLY A 58 12.60 4.09 -9.53
C GLY A 58 12.34 5.30 -8.64
N GLU A 59 11.31 6.09 -8.94
CA GLU A 59 10.88 7.20 -8.09
C GLU A 59 10.23 6.69 -6.82
N TYR A 60 9.36 5.67 -6.90
CA TYR A 60 8.77 5.01 -5.72
C TYR A 60 9.83 4.41 -4.80
N LEU A 61 10.86 3.78 -5.34
CA LEU A 61 11.95 3.20 -4.53
C LEU A 61 12.77 4.29 -3.80
N ARG A 62 12.88 5.48 -4.38
CA ARG A 62 13.53 6.66 -3.75
C ARG A 62 12.59 7.51 -2.92
N ASN A 63 11.28 7.24 -3.00
CA ASN A 63 10.25 8.06 -2.38
C ASN A 63 10.36 8.07 -0.85
N ASP A 64 10.69 9.22 -0.29
CA ASP A 64 10.73 9.45 1.16
C ASP A 64 9.38 10.00 1.67
N GLY A 65 8.46 10.39 0.77
CA GLY A 65 7.12 10.90 1.08
C GLY A 65 6.03 9.82 1.17
N TYR A 66 6.32 8.58 0.82
CA TYR A 66 5.37 7.46 0.84
C TYR A 66 4.12 7.67 -0.03
N PHE A 67 4.21 8.41 -1.14
CA PHE A 67 3.05 8.74 -1.99
C PHE A 67 2.28 7.49 -2.40
N GLY A 68 1.01 7.42 -2.00
CA GLY A 68 0.09 6.34 -2.30
C GLY A 68 0.45 4.97 -1.72
N ALA A 69 1.56 4.84 -0.99
CA ALA A 69 2.10 3.57 -0.58
C ALA A 69 1.24 2.87 0.50
N PHE A 70 1.19 1.54 0.43
CA PHE A 70 0.82 0.72 1.58
C PHE A 70 1.88 0.87 2.66
N VAL A 71 1.47 1.17 3.88
CA VAL A 71 2.34 1.36 5.04
C VAL A 71 2.11 0.26 6.07
N GLY A 72 3.16 -0.38 6.49
CA GLY A 72 3.22 -1.46 7.48
C GLY A 72 4.69 -1.86 7.76
N ARG A 73 4.94 -2.68 8.83
CA ARG A 73 3.95 -3.28 9.76
C ARG A 73 3.21 -2.26 10.62
N TYR A 74 3.87 -1.13 10.99
CA TYR A 74 3.31 -0.17 11.92
C TYR A 74 3.38 1.24 11.34
N ALA A 75 2.22 1.79 11.03
CA ALA A 75 2.08 3.14 10.52
C ALA A 75 2.47 4.15 11.60
N ASN A 76 3.07 5.28 11.14
CA ASN A 76 3.59 6.33 12.00
C ASN A 76 4.82 5.87 12.81
N ARG A 77 5.10 6.50 13.96
CA ARG A 77 6.38 6.40 14.67
C ARG A 77 6.33 5.44 15.84
N ILE A 78 7.43 4.68 15.98
CA ILE A 78 7.78 4.01 17.23
C ILE A 78 9.05 4.69 17.77
N SER A 79 8.90 5.33 18.93
CA SER A 79 9.98 6.08 19.57
C SER A 79 11.15 5.18 19.96
N ASN A 80 12.38 5.68 19.77
CA ASN A 80 13.63 4.97 20.02
C ASN A 80 13.76 3.63 19.31
N ALA A 81 12.98 3.39 18.26
CA ALA A 81 12.97 2.16 17.46
C ALA A 81 12.93 0.90 18.36
N SER A 82 12.14 0.93 19.42
CA SER A 82 11.96 -0.22 20.33
C SER A 82 10.58 -0.20 20.98
N PHE A 83 10.13 -1.39 21.35
CA PHE A 83 8.90 -1.59 22.11
C PHE A 83 9.01 -2.84 22.99
N VAL A 84 8.15 -2.92 24.01
CA VAL A 84 8.02 -4.11 24.85
C VAL A 84 6.74 -4.85 24.50
N LEU A 85 6.84 -6.14 24.22
CA LEU A 85 5.71 -7.02 23.99
C LEU A 85 5.90 -8.30 24.82
N ASN A 86 4.90 -8.66 25.62
CA ASN A 86 4.94 -9.82 26.50
C ASN A 86 6.18 -9.86 27.43
N GLY A 87 6.60 -8.69 27.94
CA GLY A 87 7.75 -8.56 28.84
C GLY A 87 9.11 -8.63 28.17
N ARG A 88 9.18 -8.78 26.83
CA ARG A 88 10.42 -8.79 26.03
C ARG A 88 10.57 -7.50 25.25
N GLU A 89 11.76 -6.90 25.30
CA GLU A 89 12.11 -5.77 24.45
C GLU A 89 12.47 -6.25 23.04
N TYR A 90 11.88 -5.56 22.03
CA TYR A 90 12.21 -5.73 20.63
C TYR A 90 12.81 -4.44 20.09
N LYS A 91 13.95 -4.58 19.42
CA LYS A 91 14.59 -3.48 18.70
C LYS A 91 14.29 -3.63 17.21
N ILE A 92 13.73 -2.58 16.64
CA ILE A 92 13.34 -2.52 15.23
C ILE A 92 14.22 -1.56 14.47
N ARG A 93 14.16 -1.59 13.14
CA ARG A 93 14.99 -0.73 12.31
C ARG A 93 14.64 0.74 12.51
N ALA A 94 15.61 1.55 12.93
CA ALA A 94 15.51 3.00 12.89
C ALA A 94 15.73 3.51 11.46
N ASN A 95 14.84 4.35 10.96
CA ASN A 95 14.92 4.97 9.63
C ASN A 95 14.61 6.48 9.66
N GLU A 96 14.30 7.02 10.84
CA GLU A 96 14.11 8.46 11.08
C GLU A 96 14.82 8.88 12.36
N GLY A 97 16.10 9.22 12.25
CA GLY A 97 16.95 9.49 13.40
C GLY A 97 17.01 8.26 14.32
N LYS A 98 16.55 8.41 15.57
CA LYS A 98 16.48 7.29 16.53
C LYS A 98 15.15 6.53 16.51
N ASN A 99 14.18 6.98 15.71
CA ASN A 99 12.83 6.41 15.67
C ASN A 99 12.66 5.47 14.46
N THR A 100 11.67 4.60 14.54
CA THR A 100 11.13 3.91 13.38
C THR A 100 9.94 4.69 12.84
N LEU A 101 9.92 4.97 11.54
CA LEU A 101 8.79 5.54 10.82
C LEU A 101 8.28 4.51 9.82
N HIS A 102 6.96 4.30 9.81
CA HIS A 102 6.24 3.49 8.83
C HIS A 102 6.80 2.06 8.65
N GLY A 103 7.24 1.43 9.76
CA GLY A 103 7.73 0.06 9.75
C GLY A 103 9.18 -0.13 9.27
N GLY A 104 9.99 0.93 9.28
CA GLY A 104 11.40 0.84 8.90
C GLY A 104 11.60 0.90 7.38
N ASN A 105 12.25 -0.10 6.76
CA ASN A 105 12.27 -0.25 5.29
C ASN A 105 10.90 -0.64 4.75
N GLY A 106 10.07 -1.19 5.61
CA GLY A 106 8.66 -1.39 5.45
C GLY A 106 8.23 -2.20 4.24
N LEU A 107 6.93 -2.37 4.14
CA LEU A 107 6.31 -3.06 3.02
C LEU A 107 6.17 -2.14 1.79
N SER A 108 6.28 -0.82 1.97
CA SER A 108 6.07 0.20 0.94
C SER A 108 7.05 0.16 -0.24
N LYS A 109 8.20 -0.50 -0.09
CA LYS A 109 9.22 -0.65 -1.15
C LYS A 109 9.39 -2.09 -1.63
N ARG A 110 8.44 -2.97 -1.29
CA ARG A 110 8.46 -4.38 -1.67
C ARG A 110 7.40 -4.68 -2.72
N ARG A 111 7.65 -5.72 -3.51
CA ARG A 111 6.67 -6.23 -4.48
C ARG A 111 5.57 -6.99 -3.75
N PHE A 112 4.33 -6.61 -3.99
CA PHE A 112 3.14 -7.39 -3.66
C PHE A 112 2.78 -8.29 -4.83
N THR A 113 2.24 -9.47 -4.53
CA THR A 113 1.76 -10.42 -5.53
C THR A 113 0.25 -10.32 -5.70
N GLU A 114 -0.23 -10.52 -6.91
CA GLU A 114 -1.64 -10.64 -7.22
C GLU A 114 -2.23 -11.89 -6.55
N ILE A 115 -3.27 -11.72 -5.74
CA ILE A 115 -4.01 -12.79 -5.08
C ILE A 115 -5.33 -13.05 -5.80
N ALA A 116 -6.06 -11.98 -6.11
CA ALA A 116 -7.34 -12.07 -6.82
C ALA A 116 -7.61 -10.80 -7.62
N VAL A 117 -8.30 -10.98 -8.73
CA VAL A 117 -8.82 -9.91 -9.59
C VAL A 117 -10.30 -10.13 -9.80
N GLY A 118 -11.12 -9.16 -9.43
CA GLY A 118 -12.56 -9.11 -9.67
C GLY A 118 -12.94 -8.16 -10.82
N GLU A 119 -14.22 -7.86 -10.95
CA GLU A 119 -14.70 -6.90 -11.94
C GLU A 119 -14.28 -5.46 -11.58
N ASN A 120 -14.39 -5.10 -10.29
CA ASN A 120 -14.11 -3.76 -9.75
C ASN A 120 -13.14 -3.81 -8.56
N ALA A 121 -12.48 -4.95 -8.32
CA ALA A 121 -11.64 -5.17 -7.15
C ALA A 121 -10.32 -5.85 -7.51
N LEU A 122 -9.27 -5.49 -6.78
CA LEU A 122 -7.93 -6.09 -6.84
C LEU A 122 -7.48 -6.42 -5.43
N THR A 123 -7.07 -7.66 -5.21
CA THR A 123 -6.41 -8.07 -3.96
C THR A 123 -4.94 -8.37 -4.23
N LEU A 124 -4.07 -7.67 -3.52
CA LEU A 124 -2.63 -7.90 -3.51
C LEU A 124 -2.21 -8.47 -2.15
N GLY A 125 -1.16 -9.28 -2.12
CA GLY A 125 -0.66 -9.89 -0.90
C GLY A 125 0.85 -9.87 -0.78
N ILE A 126 1.32 -9.90 0.46
CA ILE A 126 2.74 -10.02 0.79
C ILE A 126 2.93 -10.82 2.08
N SER A 127 4.00 -11.60 2.14
CA SER A 127 4.47 -12.25 3.35
C SER A 127 5.68 -11.51 3.90
N ASP A 128 5.64 -11.15 5.18
CA ASP A 128 6.75 -10.53 5.87
C ASP A 128 7.27 -11.50 6.94
N PRO A 129 8.56 -11.92 6.89
CA PRO A 129 9.08 -12.97 7.75
C PRO A 129 9.16 -12.52 9.22
N ASP A 130 9.24 -13.49 10.14
CA ASP A 130 9.64 -13.23 11.51
C ASP A 130 10.99 -12.50 11.54
N GLY A 131 11.08 -11.46 12.38
CA GLY A 131 12.26 -10.59 12.46
C GLY A 131 12.37 -9.56 11.33
N GLY A 132 11.41 -9.49 10.41
CA GLY A 132 11.35 -8.45 9.38
C GLY A 132 11.40 -7.05 9.99
N ASP A 133 12.42 -6.23 9.63
CA ASP A 133 12.76 -4.94 10.26
C ASP A 133 12.82 -4.99 11.81
N GLY A 134 12.95 -6.18 12.41
CA GLY A 134 13.02 -6.43 13.85
C GLY A 134 11.68 -6.76 14.52
N PHE A 135 10.57 -6.74 13.80
CA PHE A 135 9.26 -7.11 14.33
C PHE A 135 9.14 -8.63 14.52
N PRO A 136 8.59 -9.12 15.67
CA PRO A 136 8.35 -10.53 15.88
C PRO A 136 7.20 -11.06 15.02
N GLY A 137 7.22 -12.36 14.77
CA GLY A 137 6.20 -13.11 14.05
C GLY A 137 6.26 -12.90 12.53
N LYS A 138 5.99 -13.97 11.80
CA LYS A 138 5.70 -13.89 10.36
C LYS A 138 4.30 -13.32 10.20
N VAL A 139 4.12 -12.36 9.28
CA VAL A 139 2.81 -11.77 8.96
C VAL A 139 2.51 -11.95 7.48
N ASP A 140 1.40 -12.60 7.18
CA ASP A 140 0.82 -12.65 5.83
C ASP A 140 -0.26 -11.55 5.74
N VAL A 141 -0.08 -10.63 4.79
CA VAL A 141 -0.96 -9.46 4.60
C VAL A 141 -1.64 -9.54 3.26
N ARG A 142 -2.92 -9.16 3.24
CA ARG A 142 -3.69 -8.89 2.03
C ARG A 142 -4.25 -7.47 2.09
N VAL A 143 -4.23 -6.79 0.96
CA VAL A 143 -4.91 -5.50 0.76
C VAL A 143 -5.82 -5.60 -0.44
N THR A 144 -7.08 -5.23 -0.26
CA THR A 144 -8.09 -5.22 -1.33
C THR A 144 -8.49 -3.79 -1.64
N TYR A 145 -8.39 -3.42 -2.90
CA TYR A 145 -8.84 -2.17 -3.47
C TYR A 145 -10.12 -2.44 -4.25
N GLU A 146 -11.18 -1.74 -3.94
CA GLU A 146 -12.46 -1.82 -4.66
C GLU A 146 -12.87 -0.42 -5.09
N PHE A 147 -13.18 -0.24 -6.39
CA PHE A 147 -13.58 1.04 -6.94
C PHE A 147 -15.00 0.96 -7.53
N SER A 148 -15.92 1.73 -6.93
CA SER A 148 -17.34 1.67 -7.24
C SER A 148 -17.74 2.53 -8.45
N GLU A 149 -18.98 2.34 -8.92
CA GLU A 149 -19.61 3.18 -9.94
C GLU A 149 -19.85 4.62 -9.46
N ASP A 150 -19.89 4.84 -8.14
CA ASP A 150 -20.06 6.16 -7.51
C ASP A 150 -18.72 6.87 -7.24
N ASN A 151 -17.60 6.36 -7.82
CA ASN A 151 -16.25 6.86 -7.62
C ASN A 151 -15.74 6.74 -6.17
N GLU A 152 -16.21 5.76 -5.42
CA GLU A 152 -15.71 5.44 -4.09
C GLU A 152 -14.59 4.40 -4.19
N LEU A 153 -13.42 4.72 -3.61
CA LEU A 153 -12.32 3.77 -3.43
C LEU A 153 -12.34 3.26 -1.99
N SER A 154 -12.68 1.99 -1.83
CA SER A 154 -12.55 1.26 -0.57
C SER A 154 -11.21 0.52 -0.53
N ILE A 155 -10.51 0.60 0.61
CA ILE A 155 -9.27 -0.13 0.85
C ILE A 155 -9.43 -0.95 2.13
N SER A 156 -9.40 -2.28 1.99
CA SER A 156 -9.53 -3.21 3.11
C SER A 156 -8.22 -3.95 3.36
N TYR A 157 -7.91 -4.20 4.62
CA TYR A 157 -6.69 -4.88 5.05
C TYR A 157 -7.04 -6.13 5.84
N GLU A 158 -6.37 -7.24 5.51
CA GLU A 158 -6.41 -8.48 6.27
C GLU A 158 -4.97 -8.88 6.59
N ALA A 159 -4.73 -9.33 7.82
CA ALA A 159 -3.42 -9.81 8.21
C ALA A 159 -3.55 -10.98 9.20
N VAL A 160 -2.67 -11.97 9.02
CA VAL A 160 -2.54 -13.12 9.90
C VAL A 160 -1.10 -13.23 10.35
N SER A 161 -0.87 -13.33 11.65
CA SER A 161 0.45 -13.54 12.23
C SER A 161 0.53 -14.89 12.91
N ASP A 162 1.70 -15.52 12.88
CA ASP A 162 1.98 -16.77 13.60
C ASP A 162 2.43 -16.55 15.06
N ALA A 163 2.66 -15.29 15.44
CA ALA A 163 2.99 -14.88 16.82
C ALA A 163 2.45 -13.48 17.13
N ASP A 164 2.45 -13.12 18.40
CA ASP A 164 2.09 -11.77 18.83
C ASP A 164 3.04 -10.76 18.22
N THR A 165 2.48 -9.71 17.62
CA THR A 165 3.23 -8.62 16.96
C THR A 165 2.43 -7.32 17.00
N TYR A 166 3.11 -6.20 16.80
CA TYR A 166 2.43 -4.92 16.55
C TYR A 166 2.11 -4.78 15.07
N LEU A 167 0.84 -4.45 14.80
CA LEU A 167 0.33 -4.26 13.46
C LEU A 167 -0.58 -3.04 13.41
N ASN A 168 -0.27 -2.12 12.49
CA ASN A 168 -1.09 -0.95 12.17
C ASN A 168 -0.86 -0.61 10.70
N LEU A 169 -1.82 -0.94 9.85
CA LEU A 169 -1.73 -0.83 8.38
C LEU A 169 -2.50 0.39 7.88
N THR A 170 -1.98 1.06 6.87
CA THR A 170 -2.67 2.19 6.23
C THR A 170 -2.21 2.39 4.78
N ASN A 171 -2.93 3.24 4.06
CA ASN A 171 -2.52 3.81 2.77
C ASN A 171 -2.09 5.27 2.98
N HIS A 172 -1.06 5.69 2.27
CA HIS A 172 -0.45 7.01 2.43
C HIS A 172 -0.67 7.90 1.20
N SER A 173 -1.87 7.88 0.62
CA SER A 173 -2.21 8.79 -0.48
C SER A 173 -2.25 10.25 0.00
N TYR A 174 -1.71 11.13 -0.85
CA TYR A 174 -1.81 12.58 -0.71
C TYR A 174 -2.82 13.07 -1.74
N PHE A 175 -3.89 13.65 -1.25
CA PHE A 175 -4.92 14.24 -2.11
C PHE A 175 -4.58 15.68 -2.45
N ASN A 176 -4.86 16.05 -3.70
CA ASN A 176 -4.64 17.39 -4.25
C ASN A 176 -5.92 18.23 -4.19
#